data_8e498e95c74014873a77264200d701bb
#
_entry.id   8e498e95c74014873a77264200d701bb
#
_cell.length_a   1.000
_cell.length_b   1.000
_cell.length_c   1.000
_cell.angle_alpha   90.00
_cell.angle_beta   90.00
_cell.angle_gamma   90.00
#
_symmetry.space_group_name_H-M   'P 1'
#
loop_
_entity.id
_entity.type
_entity.pdbx_description
1 polymer ?
#
loop_
_entity_poly.entity_id
_entity_poly.type
_entity_poly.pdbx_seq_one_letter_code
_entity_poly.pdbx_strand_id
1 'polypeptide(L)'
;MASQHTRYVQINLDSEQGQSLPGRTLLTDFKKVEFLSPIGGSEKGVKCYVSIDYDHPKRLESEQAAMEILKVIHQSPTNAVCEVLLTGTIGMYFASKPELWWVSPSYTHPNGLRLTIRGTTGALRQMRTDLENVLIDGYTMKLGSESEFNPEFADFLPERQTVVLNKAIDMGYYDRPRQCTQREIADELNLKQATVSEHLQAAESAIIHRYSSDL
;
A
#
# COMPACT_ATOMS: atom_id res chain seq x y z
N MET A 1 6.97 24.00 -20.30
CA MET A 1 7.34 23.06 -19.26
C MET A 1 6.43 21.88 -19.40
N ALA A 2 6.93 20.69 -19.76
CA ALA A 2 6.11 19.49 -19.84
C ALA A 2 5.64 19.14 -18.42
N SER A 3 4.32 19.00 -18.23
CA SER A 3 3.73 18.51 -17.01
C SER A 3 4.34 17.13 -16.73
N GLN A 4 5.19 17.02 -15.70
CA GLN A 4 5.69 15.74 -15.25
C GLN A 4 4.53 15.01 -14.57
N HIS A 5 3.84 14.17 -15.32
CA HIS A 5 2.81 13.31 -14.77
C HIS A 5 3.46 12.31 -13.83
N THR A 6 3.17 12.42 -12.54
CA THR A 6 3.51 11.38 -11.58
C THR A 6 2.54 10.20 -11.74
N ARG A 7 3.03 9.00 -11.50
CA ARG A 7 2.25 7.76 -11.53
C ARG A 7 2.44 7.00 -10.25
N TYR A 8 1.56 6.07 -10.01
CA TYR A 8 1.63 5.15 -8.88
C TYR A 8 2.02 3.76 -9.36
N VAL A 9 2.82 3.08 -8.56
CA VAL A 9 3.12 1.66 -8.70
C VAL A 9 2.87 0.99 -7.37
N GLN A 10 2.14 -0.10 -7.38
CA GLN A 10 1.99 -0.97 -6.24
C GLN A 10 2.74 -2.27 -6.48
N ILE A 11 3.62 -2.61 -5.55
CA ILE A 11 4.41 -3.82 -5.55
C ILE A 11 3.92 -4.67 -4.40
N ASN A 12 3.50 -5.90 -4.70
CA ASN A 12 3.17 -6.89 -3.70
C ASN A 12 4.15 -8.04 -3.81
N LEU A 13 4.73 -8.41 -2.67
CA LEU A 13 5.60 -9.56 -2.47
C LEU A 13 4.94 -10.46 -1.44
N ASP A 14 4.78 -11.73 -1.76
CA ASP A 14 4.34 -12.71 -0.76
C ASP A 14 5.50 -13.14 0.17
N SER A 15 5.19 -13.95 1.17
CA SER A 15 6.16 -14.40 2.16
C SER A 15 7.29 -15.27 1.59
N GLU A 16 7.07 -15.93 0.45
CA GLU A 16 8.09 -16.74 -0.24
C GLU A 16 9.02 -15.84 -1.07
N GLN A 17 8.45 -14.90 -1.80
CA GLN A 17 9.17 -13.92 -2.63
C GLN A 17 9.97 -12.91 -1.80
N GLY A 18 9.48 -12.57 -0.61
CA GLY A 18 10.13 -11.66 0.32
C GLY A 18 11.25 -12.30 1.17
N GLN A 19 11.55 -13.61 1.02
CA GLN A 19 12.53 -14.31 1.86
C GLN A 19 13.95 -13.76 1.76
N SER A 20 14.33 -13.26 0.60
CA SER A 20 15.65 -12.65 0.35
C SER A 20 15.74 -11.17 0.75
N LEU A 21 14.63 -10.53 1.12
CA LEU A 21 14.64 -9.11 1.46
C LEU A 21 15.11 -8.88 2.92
N PRO A 22 16.02 -7.93 3.14
CA PRO A 22 16.53 -7.60 4.48
C PRO A 22 15.45 -7.17 5.48
N GLY A 23 14.30 -6.70 5.00
CA GLY A 23 13.16 -6.30 5.84
C GLY A 23 12.35 -7.44 6.44
N ARG A 24 12.64 -8.71 6.09
CA ARG A 24 11.94 -9.87 6.63
C ARG A 24 12.06 -10.01 8.15
N THR A 25 13.17 -9.57 8.72
CA THR A 25 13.37 -9.59 10.18
C THR A 25 12.31 -8.77 10.93
N LEU A 26 11.77 -7.72 10.30
CA LEU A 26 10.68 -6.93 10.88
C LEU A 26 9.41 -7.78 11.11
N LEU A 27 9.20 -8.83 10.31
CA LEU A 27 8.04 -9.71 10.40
C LEU A 27 8.15 -10.77 11.50
N THR A 28 9.35 -10.99 12.06
CA THR A 28 9.53 -11.91 13.17
C THR A 28 9.16 -11.29 14.50
N ASP A 29 9.32 -9.98 14.63
CA ASP A 29 9.11 -9.26 15.87
C ASP A 29 7.78 -8.49 15.91
N PHE A 30 7.24 -8.14 14.74
CA PHE A 30 6.04 -7.34 14.61
C PHE A 30 4.97 -8.05 13.77
N LYS A 31 3.71 -7.83 14.11
CA LYS A 31 2.56 -8.32 13.33
C LYS A 31 2.38 -7.56 12.03
N LYS A 32 2.62 -6.25 12.07
CA LYS A 32 2.52 -5.34 10.94
C LYS A 32 3.42 -4.14 11.20
N VAL A 33 4.09 -3.67 10.17
CA VAL A 33 4.75 -2.36 10.16
C VAL A 33 4.21 -1.59 8.96
N GLU A 34 3.48 -0.53 9.22
CA GLU A 34 2.88 0.34 8.21
C GLU A 34 3.65 1.66 8.12
N PHE A 35 4.06 2.02 6.92
CA PHE A 35 4.78 3.26 6.62
C PHE A 35 3.77 4.39 6.43
N LEU A 36 3.79 5.38 7.32
CA LEU A 36 2.81 6.47 7.32
C LEU A 36 3.28 7.64 6.45
N SER A 37 4.47 8.16 6.72
CA SER A 37 4.99 9.34 6.01
C SER A 37 6.52 9.41 6.10
N PRO A 38 7.22 9.73 5.00
CA PRO A 38 8.63 10.07 5.06
C PRO A 38 8.82 11.43 5.72
N ILE A 39 9.86 11.56 6.54
CA ILE A 39 10.29 12.81 7.20
C ILE A 39 11.49 13.40 6.48
N GLY A 40 12.38 12.54 5.97
CA GLY A 40 13.58 12.94 5.25
C GLY A 40 14.50 11.77 4.94
N GLY A 41 15.52 12.04 4.12
CA GLY A 41 16.57 11.08 3.78
C GLY A 41 17.90 11.42 4.45
N SER A 42 18.76 10.43 4.62
CA SER A 42 20.14 10.56 5.04
C SER A 42 21.03 9.56 4.31
N GLU A 43 22.34 9.67 4.42
CA GLU A 43 23.27 8.68 3.87
C GLU A 43 23.06 7.26 4.47
N LYS A 44 22.42 7.17 5.62
CA LYS A 44 22.14 5.89 6.33
C LYS A 44 20.78 5.30 6.01
N GLY A 45 19.88 6.02 5.32
CA GLY A 45 18.55 5.55 5.00
C GLY A 45 17.48 6.63 5.01
N VAL A 46 16.21 6.21 5.09
CA VAL A 46 15.04 7.10 5.12
C VAL A 46 14.48 7.19 6.52
N LYS A 47 14.32 8.42 7.03
CA LYS A 47 13.53 8.69 8.24
C LYS A 47 12.05 8.76 7.87
N CYS A 48 11.23 8.06 8.63
CA CYS A 48 9.78 8.08 8.44
C CYS A 48 9.03 7.83 9.73
N TYR A 49 7.75 8.15 9.73
CA TYR A 49 6.80 7.66 10.71
C TYR A 49 6.26 6.29 10.29
N VAL A 50 6.15 5.39 11.25
CA VAL A 50 5.54 4.07 11.08
C VAL A 50 4.53 3.79 12.17
N SER A 51 3.50 3.01 11.85
CA SER A 51 2.64 2.35 12.82
C SER A 51 3.08 0.89 12.94
N ILE A 52 3.32 0.42 14.16
CA ILE A 52 3.85 -0.92 14.44
C ILE A 52 2.85 -1.68 15.29
N ASP A 53 2.31 -2.79 14.78
CA ASP A 53 1.47 -3.71 15.54
C ASP A 53 2.33 -4.84 16.14
N TYR A 54 2.15 -5.14 17.41
CA TYR A 54 2.93 -6.13 18.16
C TYR A 54 2.07 -6.90 19.17
N ASP A 55 2.61 -8.00 19.69
CA ASP A 55 1.99 -8.76 20.77
C ASP A 55 2.29 -8.18 22.15
N HIS A 56 3.47 -7.58 22.30
CA HIS A 56 3.93 -7.05 23.58
C HIS A 56 4.83 -5.83 23.37
N PRO A 57 4.68 -4.76 24.19
CA PRO A 57 5.46 -3.52 24.05
C PRO A 57 6.98 -3.70 24.08
N LYS A 58 7.51 -4.70 24.79
CA LYS A 58 8.95 -5.00 24.82
C LYS A 58 9.54 -5.33 23.45
N ARG A 59 8.72 -5.67 22.46
CA ARG A 59 9.19 -5.88 21.07
C ARG A 59 9.81 -4.64 20.46
N LEU A 60 9.42 -3.46 20.92
CA LEU A 60 10.00 -2.18 20.46
C LEU A 60 11.46 -1.97 20.92
N GLU A 61 11.90 -2.70 21.94
CA GLU A 61 13.27 -2.63 22.48
C GLU A 61 14.25 -3.55 21.74
N SER A 62 13.73 -4.43 20.85
CA SER A 62 14.59 -5.36 20.09
C SER A 62 15.28 -4.64 18.94
N GLU A 63 16.58 -4.92 18.74
CA GLU A 63 17.34 -4.42 17.58
C GLU A 63 16.82 -5.03 16.29
N GLN A 64 16.54 -4.18 15.32
CA GLN A 64 16.07 -4.57 13.99
C GLN A 64 17.12 -4.29 12.93
N ALA A 65 17.49 -5.29 12.14
CA ALA A 65 18.54 -5.15 11.12
C ALA A 65 18.24 -4.12 10.02
N ALA A 66 16.95 -3.83 9.77
CA ALA A 66 16.50 -2.96 8.68
C ALA A 66 15.83 -1.66 9.16
N MET A 67 15.69 -1.48 10.47
CA MET A 67 14.97 -0.34 11.05
C MET A 67 15.52 -0.03 12.44
N GLU A 68 15.80 1.24 12.69
CA GLU A 68 16.17 1.78 14.00
C GLU A 68 15.02 2.64 14.51
N ILE A 69 14.48 2.34 15.70
CA ILE A 69 13.46 3.17 16.35
C ILE A 69 14.15 4.36 17.00
N LEU A 70 13.93 5.54 16.46
CA LEU A 70 14.53 6.79 16.97
C LEU A 70 13.72 7.37 18.11
N LYS A 71 12.38 7.29 18.00
CA LYS A 71 11.46 7.87 18.99
C LYS A 71 10.11 7.17 18.93
N VAL A 72 9.55 6.84 20.09
CA VAL A 72 8.15 6.43 20.23
C VAL A 72 7.30 7.69 20.43
N ILE A 73 6.36 7.93 19.52
CA ILE A 73 5.46 9.10 19.53
C ILE A 73 4.21 8.79 20.34
N HIS A 74 3.61 7.64 20.09
CA HIS A 74 2.44 7.15 20.80
C HIS A 74 2.59 5.64 21.00
N GLN A 75 2.07 5.14 22.13
CA GLN A 75 2.13 3.71 22.46
C GLN A 75 0.84 3.27 23.13
N SER A 76 0.32 2.12 22.70
CA SER A 76 -0.78 1.38 23.30
C SER A 76 -0.31 -0.04 23.65
N PRO A 77 -1.13 -0.92 24.26
CA PRO A 77 -0.74 -2.28 24.54
C PRO A 77 -0.37 -3.14 23.33
N THR A 78 -0.90 -2.82 22.13
CA THR A 78 -0.75 -3.64 20.92
C THR A 78 -0.26 -2.88 19.69
N ASN A 79 -0.10 -1.55 19.78
CA ASN A 79 0.32 -0.70 18.68
C ASN A 79 1.18 0.46 19.18
N ALA A 80 2.12 0.90 18.35
CA ALA A 80 2.85 2.15 18.56
C ALA A 80 3.02 2.91 17.24
N VAL A 81 3.04 4.24 17.35
CA VAL A 81 3.51 5.13 16.29
C VAL A 81 4.91 5.58 16.63
N CYS A 82 5.85 5.33 15.74
CA CYS A 82 7.27 5.59 15.95
C CYS A 82 7.87 6.43 14.82
N GLU A 83 8.84 7.27 15.19
CA GLU A 83 9.82 7.79 14.24
C GLU A 83 10.95 6.77 14.12
N VAL A 84 11.25 6.36 12.90
CA VAL A 84 12.25 5.35 12.62
C VAL A 84 13.20 5.78 11.52
N LEU A 85 14.40 5.17 11.50
CA LEU A 85 15.33 5.21 10.39
C LEU A 85 15.32 3.82 9.71
N LEU A 86 14.91 3.77 8.44
CA LEU A 86 14.95 2.57 7.64
C LEU A 86 16.34 2.45 7.00
N THR A 87 17.12 1.49 7.48
CA THR A 87 18.54 1.28 7.10
C THR A 87 18.73 0.11 6.14
N GLY A 88 17.70 -0.70 5.92
CA GLY A 88 17.78 -1.84 5.00
C GLY A 88 17.88 -1.43 3.53
N THR A 89 18.12 -2.40 2.65
CA THR A 89 18.31 -2.20 1.20
C THR A 89 17.21 -1.34 0.57
N ILE A 90 15.93 -1.56 0.96
CA ILE A 90 14.80 -0.77 0.47
C ILE A 90 14.90 0.68 0.95
N GLY A 91 15.19 0.91 2.24
CA GLY A 91 15.37 2.24 2.81
C GLY A 91 16.49 3.02 2.12
N MET A 92 17.64 2.37 1.93
CA MET A 92 18.78 2.95 1.23
C MET A 92 18.49 3.25 -0.24
N TYR A 93 17.77 2.35 -0.92
CA TYR A 93 17.37 2.57 -2.30
C TYR A 93 16.54 3.86 -2.44
N PHE A 94 15.49 4.02 -1.63
CA PHE A 94 14.63 5.21 -1.67
C PHE A 94 15.34 6.48 -1.18
N ALA A 95 16.26 6.38 -0.23
CA ALA A 95 17.09 7.52 0.19
C ALA A 95 17.92 8.10 -0.98
N SER A 96 18.31 7.24 -1.94
CA SER A 96 19.07 7.62 -3.13
C SER A 96 18.22 8.14 -4.29
N LYS A 97 16.90 8.07 -4.21
CA LYS A 97 15.95 8.34 -5.32
C LYS A 97 14.92 9.41 -4.91
N PRO A 98 15.27 10.71 -4.93
CA PRO A 98 14.38 11.79 -4.49
C PRO A 98 13.11 11.95 -5.36
N GLU A 99 13.07 11.30 -6.53
CA GLU A 99 11.93 11.31 -7.44
C GLU A 99 10.89 10.20 -7.17
N LEU A 100 11.13 9.38 -6.15
CA LEU A 100 10.26 8.30 -5.72
C LEU A 100 9.82 8.54 -4.27
N TRP A 101 8.52 8.40 -4.01
CA TRP A 101 7.96 8.56 -2.69
C TRP A 101 7.13 7.33 -2.30
N TRP A 102 7.32 6.88 -1.08
CA TRP A 102 6.34 5.97 -0.49
C TRP A 102 5.08 6.72 -0.14
N VAL A 103 3.95 6.09 -0.43
CA VAL A 103 2.63 6.57 -0.06
C VAL A 103 1.85 5.44 0.60
N SER A 104 0.87 5.79 1.42
CA SER A 104 -0.03 4.81 2.03
C SER A 104 -0.94 4.19 0.95
N PRO A 105 -1.29 2.89 1.06
CA PRO A 105 -0.81 1.94 2.04
C PRO A 105 0.51 1.28 1.62
N SER A 106 1.52 1.39 2.47
CA SER A 106 2.77 0.64 2.33
C SER A 106 3.06 -0.03 3.67
N TYR A 107 3.10 -1.36 3.69
CA TYR A 107 3.24 -2.11 4.93
C TYR A 107 3.87 -3.48 4.73
N THR A 108 4.47 -4.00 5.82
CA THR A 108 4.87 -5.39 5.95
C THR A 108 3.94 -6.12 6.91
N HIS A 109 3.66 -7.38 6.63
CA HIS A 109 2.91 -8.28 7.50
C HIS A 109 3.37 -9.73 7.26
N PRO A 110 3.00 -10.71 8.13
CA PRO A 110 3.50 -12.09 8.02
C PRO A 110 3.31 -12.76 6.65
N ASN A 111 2.32 -12.34 5.88
CA ASN A 111 2.06 -12.89 4.54
C ASN A 111 2.80 -12.15 3.41
N GLY A 112 3.60 -11.12 3.73
CA GLY A 112 4.38 -10.42 2.70
C GLY A 112 4.57 -8.92 2.93
N LEU A 113 4.88 -8.24 1.83
CA LEU A 113 5.15 -6.81 1.78
C LEU A 113 4.28 -6.18 0.70
N ARG A 114 3.65 -5.05 1.02
CA ARG A 114 3.03 -4.15 0.06
C ARG A 114 3.75 -2.81 0.08
N LEU A 115 4.20 -2.36 -1.08
CA LEU A 115 4.74 -1.02 -1.28
C LEU A 115 3.92 -0.28 -2.31
N THR A 116 3.42 0.89 -1.95
CA THR A 116 2.80 1.82 -2.88
C THR A 116 3.74 3.00 -3.08
N ILE A 117 4.13 3.23 -4.31
CA ILE A 117 5.17 4.19 -4.68
C ILE A 117 4.59 5.16 -5.68
N ARG A 118 4.80 6.44 -5.44
CA ARG A 118 4.52 7.52 -6.37
C ARG A 118 5.83 8.04 -6.94
N GLY A 119 5.86 8.36 -8.24
CA GLY A 119 7.07 8.92 -8.83
C GLY A 119 6.89 9.38 -10.27
N THR A 120 7.95 9.93 -10.84
CA THR A 120 8.00 10.25 -12.26
C THR A 120 8.02 8.97 -13.09
N THR A 121 7.50 9.03 -14.32
CA THR A 121 7.49 7.86 -15.22
C THR A 121 8.91 7.31 -15.46
N GLY A 122 9.92 8.20 -15.53
CA GLY A 122 11.33 7.82 -15.70
C GLY A 122 11.87 7.07 -14.49
N ALA A 123 11.66 7.63 -13.29
CA ALA A 123 12.13 7.04 -12.04
C ALA A 123 11.45 5.68 -11.77
N LEU A 124 10.15 5.55 -12.06
CA LEU A 124 9.43 4.27 -11.90
C LEU A 124 9.91 3.20 -12.89
N ARG A 125 10.28 3.57 -14.12
CA ARG A 125 10.90 2.62 -15.08
C ARG A 125 12.26 2.15 -14.60
N GLN A 126 13.10 3.07 -14.13
CA GLN A 126 14.40 2.72 -13.58
C GLN A 126 14.25 1.82 -12.36
N MET A 127 13.34 2.15 -11.43
CA MET A 127 13.05 1.31 -10.27
C MET A 127 12.66 -0.11 -10.67
N ARG A 128 11.82 -0.28 -11.71
CA ARG A 128 11.47 -1.61 -12.20
C ARG A 128 12.69 -2.40 -12.64
N THR A 129 13.59 -1.79 -13.44
CA THR A 129 14.83 -2.44 -13.89
C THR A 129 15.74 -2.77 -12.71
N ASP A 130 15.86 -1.85 -11.73
CA ASP A 130 16.67 -2.06 -10.53
C ASP A 130 16.12 -3.23 -9.69
N LEU A 131 14.80 -3.34 -9.54
CA LEU A 131 14.14 -4.42 -8.81
C LEU A 131 14.26 -5.77 -9.52
N GLU A 132 14.18 -5.82 -10.85
CA GLU A 132 14.40 -7.04 -11.64
C GLU A 132 15.80 -7.62 -11.42
N ASN A 133 16.78 -6.78 -11.09
CA ASN A 133 18.14 -7.22 -10.77
C ASN A 133 18.33 -7.69 -9.32
N VAL A 134 17.44 -7.30 -8.41
CA VAL A 134 17.54 -7.60 -6.96
C VAL A 134 16.59 -8.74 -6.56
N LEU A 135 15.42 -8.82 -7.18
CA LEU A 135 14.40 -9.81 -6.92
C LEU A 135 14.56 -10.96 -7.91
N ILE A 136 15.00 -12.12 -7.43
CA ILE A 136 15.33 -13.30 -8.22
C ILE A 136 14.07 -13.97 -8.79
N ASP A 137 12.90 -13.84 -8.15
CA ASP A 137 11.63 -14.47 -8.58
C ASP A 137 10.41 -13.55 -8.36
N GLY A 138 9.56 -13.59 -9.34
CA GLY A 138 8.25 -12.99 -9.57
C GLY A 138 7.61 -12.17 -8.46
N TYR A 139 7.78 -10.87 -8.49
CA TYR A 139 6.92 -9.94 -7.76
C TYR A 139 5.74 -9.51 -8.64
N THR A 140 4.60 -9.23 -8.02
CA THR A 140 3.48 -8.65 -8.74
C THR A 140 3.58 -7.13 -8.69
N MET A 141 3.73 -6.51 -9.87
CA MET A 141 3.73 -5.06 -10.03
C MET A 141 2.48 -4.62 -10.78
N LYS A 142 1.68 -3.76 -10.16
CA LYS A 142 0.55 -3.08 -10.81
C LYS A 142 0.95 -1.63 -11.06
N LEU A 143 0.84 -1.19 -12.31
CA LEU A 143 1.04 0.21 -12.70
C LEU A 143 -0.34 0.85 -12.86
N GLY A 144 -0.54 2.03 -12.28
CA GLY A 144 -1.81 2.74 -12.39
C GLY A 144 -1.65 4.26 -12.47
N SER A 145 -2.74 4.94 -12.83
CA SER A 145 -2.88 6.39 -12.75
C SER A 145 -3.32 6.80 -11.34
N GLU A 146 -3.25 8.10 -11.05
CA GLU A 146 -3.66 8.66 -9.76
C GLU A 146 -5.13 8.35 -9.41
N SER A 147 -5.99 8.16 -10.43
CA SER A 147 -7.39 7.80 -10.28
C SER A 147 -7.64 6.30 -10.05
N GLU A 148 -6.71 5.42 -10.44
CA GLU A 148 -6.84 3.96 -10.29
C GLU A 148 -6.30 3.46 -8.95
N PHE A 149 -5.42 4.22 -8.32
CA PHE A 149 -4.86 3.92 -7.01
C PHE A 149 -5.17 5.06 -6.04
N ASN A 150 -6.41 5.11 -5.57
CA ASN A 150 -6.65 5.76 -4.30
C ASN A 150 -6.27 4.73 -3.22
N PRO A 151 -5.05 4.84 -2.63
CA PRO A 151 -4.54 3.81 -1.73
C PRO A 151 -5.39 3.63 -0.48
N GLU A 152 -6.19 4.64 -0.14
CA GLU A 152 -7.08 4.61 1.02
C GLU A 152 -8.26 3.64 0.84
N PHE A 153 -8.65 3.34 -0.42
CA PHE A 153 -9.79 2.47 -0.70
C PHE A 153 -9.42 1.07 -1.19
N ALA A 154 -8.23 0.88 -1.79
CA ALA A 154 -7.85 -0.39 -2.41
C ALA A 154 -7.71 -1.55 -1.41
N ASP A 155 -7.35 -1.29 -0.15
CA ASP A 155 -7.14 -2.31 0.90
C ASP A 155 -8.34 -2.48 1.83
N PHE A 156 -9.31 -1.61 1.69
CA PHE A 156 -10.45 -1.54 2.57
C PHE A 156 -11.59 -2.46 2.13
N LEU A 157 -11.71 -2.69 0.83
CA LEU A 157 -12.73 -3.56 0.26
C LEU A 157 -12.13 -4.92 -0.14
N PRO A 158 -12.82 -6.04 0.13
CA PRO A 158 -12.48 -7.32 -0.46
C PRO A 158 -12.36 -7.22 -1.98
N GLU A 159 -11.44 -7.99 -2.58
CA GLU A 159 -11.11 -7.92 -4.00
C GLU A 159 -12.36 -7.96 -4.92
N ARG A 160 -13.32 -8.85 -4.61
CA ARG A 160 -14.57 -8.97 -5.38
C ARG A 160 -15.43 -7.72 -5.32
N GLN A 161 -15.51 -7.07 -4.16
CA GLN A 161 -16.26 -5.82 -4.00
C GLN A 161 -15.56 -4.68 -4.76
N THR A 162 -14.23 -4.63 -4.71
CA THR A 162 -13.43 -3.66 -5.45
C THR A 162 -13.63 -3.80 -6.97
N VAL A 163 -13.62 -5.01 -7.50
CA VAL A 163 -13.84 -5.26 -8.94
C VAL A 163 -15.22 -4.77 -9.38
N VAL A 164 -16.27 -5.10 -8.62
CA VAL A 164 -17.65 -4.70 -8.95
C VAL A 164 -17.83 -3.19 -8.83
N LEU A 165 -17.28 -2.57 -7.78
CA LEU A 165 -17.35 -1.13 -7.58
C LEU A 165 -16.62 -0.35 -8.67
N ASN A 166 -15.40 -0.74 -9.04
CA ASN A 166 -14.65 -0.11 -10.11
C ASN A 166 -15.39 -0.21 -11.44
N LYS A 167 -15.95 -1.40 -11.77
CA LYS A 167 -16.73 -1.55 -13.00
C LYS A 167 -17.97 -0.68 -13.00
N ALA A 168 -18.65 -0.52 -11.87
CA ALA A 168 -19.80 0.38 -11.73
C ALA A 168 -19.41 1.85 -11.93
N ILE A 169 -18.26 2.27 -11.43
CA ILE A 169 -17.71 3.61 -11.65
C ILE A 169 -17.39 3.81 -13.13
N ASP A 170 -16.63 2.91 -13.74
CA ASP A 170 -16.21 2.99 -15.14
C ASP A 170 -17.37 3.05 -16.12
N MET A 171 -18.47 2.34 -15.81
CA MET A 171 -19.70 2.35 -16.61
C MET A 171 -20.64 3.53 -16.30
N GLY A 172 -20.27 4.42 -15.36
CA GLY A 172 -21.07 5.59 -15.00
C GLY A 172 -22.34 5.28 -14.21
N TYR A 173 -22.36 4.19 -13.43
CA TYR A 173 -23.49 3.84 -12.58
C TYR A 173 -23.81 4.93 -11.54
N TYR A 174 -22.78 5.60 -11.05
CA TYR A 174 -22.89 6.69 -10.07
C TYR A 174 -23.02 8.08 -10.69
N ASP A 175 -23.01 8.19 -12.01
CA ASP A 175 -23.20 9.47 -12.72
C ASP A 175 -24.63 9.99 -12.61
N ARG A 176 -24.80 11.27 -12.84
CA ARG A 176 -26.12 11.91 -12.94
C ARG A 176 -26.26 12.63 -14.29
N PRO A 177 -27.08 12.09 -15.20
CA PRO A 177 -27.89 10.86 -15.10
C PRO A 177 -27.02 9.59 -15.13
N ARG A 178 -27.51 8.49 -14.54
CA ARG A 178 -26.86 7.17 -14.61
C ARG A 178 -26.67 6.73 -16.05
N GLN A 179 -25.49 6.21 -16.37
CA GLN A 179 -25.15 5.74 -17.71
C GLN A 179 -25.39 4.22 -17.87
N CYS A 180 -25.52 3.49 -16.78
CA CYS A 180 -25.77 2.06 -16.80
C CYS A 180 -26.65 1.59 -15.63
N THR A 181 -27.06 0.34 -15.71
CA THR A 181 -27.84 -0.40 -14.70
C THR A 181 -26.97 -1.47 -14.05
N GLN A 182 -27.36 -1.97 -12.87
CA GLN A 182 -26.72 -3.12 -12.22
C GLN A 182 -26.77 -4.40 -13.08
N ARG A 183 -27.75 -4.53 -13.95
CA ARG A 183 -27.87 -5.65 -14.87
C ARG A 183 -26.78 -5.61 -15.94
N GLU A 184 -26.53 -4.46 -16.52
CA GLU A 184 -25.45 -4.28 -17.51
C GLU A 184 -24.08 -4.51 -16.88
N ILE A 185 -23.87 -4.08 -15.63
CA ILE A 185 -22.64 -4.38 -14.87
C ILE A 185 -22.50 -5.89 -14.65
N ALA A 186 -23.62 -6.58 -14.34
CA ALA A 186 -23.62 -8.02 -14.13
C ALA A 186 -23.30 -8.79 -15.41
N ASP A 187 -23.86 -8.38 -16.55
CA ASP A 187 -23.58 -8.95 -17.86
C ASP A 187 -22.10 -8.78 -18.24
N GLU A 188 -21.52 -7.60 -18.01
CA GLU A 188 -20.09 -7.32 -18.26
C GLU A 188 -19.13 -8.14 -17.40
N LEU A 189 -19.50 -8.40 -16.15
CA LEU A 189 -18.69 -9.16 -15.20
C LEU A 189 -18.99 -10.66 -15.20
N ASN A 190 -19.94 -11.10 -16.03
CA ASN A 190 -20.48 -12.48 -16.04
C ASN A 190 -20.95 -12.94 -14.64
N LEU A 191 -21.68 -12.06 -13.96
CA LEU A 191 -22.25 -12.27 -12.64
C LEU A 191 -23.78 -12.24 -12.69
N LYS A 192 -24.43 -12.63 -11.60
CA LYS A 192 -25.87 -12.40 -11.41
C LYS A 192 -26.10 -10.98 -10.89
N GLN A 193 -27.18 -10.33 -11.31
CA GLN A 193 -27.55 -8.99 -10.84
C GLN A 193 -27.65 -8.92 -9.30
N ALA A 194 -28.19 -9.95 -8.65
CA ALA A 194 -28.25 -10.01 -7.18
C ALA A 194 -26.84 -9.95 -6.55
N THR A 195 -25.87 -10.66 -7.12
CA THR A 195 -24.47 -10.66 -6.67
C THR A 195 -23.81 -9.27 -6.83
N VAL A 196 -24.08 -8.58 -7.96
CA VAL A 196 -23.62 -7.20 -8.16
C VAL A 196 -24.25 -6.27 -7.12
N SER A 197 -25.56 -6.39 -6.87
CA SER A 197 -26.25 -5.58 -5.87
C SER A 197 -25.67 -5.78 -4.47
N GLU A 198 -25.43 -7.03 -4.05
CA GLU A 198 -24.82 -7.35 -2.74
C GLU A 198 -23.41 -6.78 -2.62
N HIS A 199 -22.58 -6.92 -3.65
CA HIS A 199 -21.21 -6.39 -3.62
C HIS A 199 -21.18 -4.86 -3.60
N LEU A 200 -22.04 -4.19 -4.38
CA LEU A 200 -22.13 -2.73 -4.36
C LEU A 200 -22.62 -2.24 -2.99
N GLN A 201 -23.67 -2.82 -2.45
CA GLN A 201 -24.21 -2.44 -1.14
C GLN A 201 -23.16 -2.64 -0.03
N ALA A 202 -22.43 -3.74 -0.05
CA ALA A 202 -21.36 -4.00 0.92
C ALA A 202 -20.21 -3.00 0.79
N ALA A 203 -19.78 -2.70 -0.44
CA ALA A 203 -18.74 -1.71 -0.72
C ALA A 203 -19.16 -0.29 -0.30
N GLU A 204 -20.38 0.12 -0.67
CA GLU A 204 -20.95 1.42 -0.31
C GLU A 204 -21.05 1.57 1.22
N SER A 205 -21.58 0.55 1.90
CA SER A 205 -21.69 0.54 3.37
C SER A 205 -20.32 0.69 4.03
N ALA A 206 -19.35 -0.07 3.56
CA ALA A 206 -18.01 -0.03 4.08
C ALA A 206 -17.37 1.37 3.90
N ILE A 207 -17.50 1.99 2.73
CA ILE A 207 -17.01 3.35 2.44
C ILE A 207 -17.70 4.38 3.35
N ILE A 208 -19.02 4.30 3.51
CA ILE A 208 -19.78 5.24 4.33
C ILE A 208 -19.39 5.13 5.81
N HIS A 209 -19.24 3.91 6.32
CA HIS A 209 -18.81 3.70 7.70
C HIS A 209 -17.38 4.22 7.95
N ARG A 210 -16.48 4.03 7.00
CA ARG A 210 -15.13 4.60 7.09
C ARG A 210 -15.17 6.12 7.16
N TYR A 211 -15.89 6.75 6.26
CA TYR A 211 -16.06 8.20 6.26
C TYR A 211 -16.64 8.73 7.57
N SER A 212 -17.60 8.00 8.16
CA SER A 212 -18.24 8.42 9.44
C SER A 212 -17.35 8.18 10.67
N SER A 213 -16.37 7.26 10.61
CA SER A 213 -15.43 7.03 11.73
C SER A 213 -14.26 8.01 11.75
N ASP A 214 -14.05 8.75 10.66
CA ASP A 214 -13.01 9.78 10.54
C ASP A 214 -13.55 11.19 10.88
N LEU A 215 -14.84 11.30 11.29
CA LEU A 215 -15.49 12.52 11.79
C LEU A 215 -15.58 12.52 13.31
#